data_c5105f36445d78873d97ef404138abb1
#
_entry.id   c5105f36445d78873d97ef404138abb1
#
_cell.length_a   1.000
_cell.length_b   1.000
_cell.length_c   1.000
_cell.angle_alpha   90.00
_cell.angle_beta   90.00
_cell.angle_gamma   90.00
#
_symmetry.space_group_name_H-M   'P 1'
#
loop_
_entity.id
_entity.type
_entity.pdbx_description
1 polymer ?
#
loop_
_entity_poly.entity_id
_entity_poly.type
_entity_poly.pdbx_seq_one_letter_code
_entity_poly.pdbx_strand_id
1 'polypeptide(L)'
;MFKLIIKSLGYCNYGSFDFTGEKNFIKKLNKFNPKLCLDIGANVGIYSDMILSYTKSNVIAYEPNKFSFKILKNLKSNNKKRFKCFNLAISNKNKIGSLFYSSKTSELASIMENTDKIKFTRGANKNKMKIKLSSLDKIYIKNKKLFRELDFIKIDTEGHELEVLQGSKKIIRDLKPKFIQIEFNTYQLIKNTTLIDYQKYLKNYNAFRLLPFGKKMLPINFYKPEDNIFHLSNIIFARKDLDIS
;
A
#
# COMPACT_ATOMS: atom_id res chain seq x y z
N MET A 1 -4.62 -8.42 -28.33
CA MET A 1 -5.23 -9.54 -27.57
C MET A 1 -4.52 -9.76 -26.21
N PHE A 2 -3.22 -10.05 -26.14
CA PHE A 2 -2.50 -10.33 -24.87
C PHE A 2 -2.73 -9.27 -23.77
N LYS A 3 -2.56 -7.95 -24.06
CA LYS A 3 -2.76 -6.88 -23.08
C LYS A 3 -4.17 -6.81 -22.50
N LEU A 4 -5.20 -7.18 -23.25
CA LEU A 4 -6.58 -7.21 -22.77
C LEU A 4 -6.79 -8.38 -21.80
N ILE A 5 -6.23 -9.54 -22.13
CA ILE A 5 -6.32 -10.74 -21.29
C ILE A 5 -5.65 -10.49 -19.95
N ILE A 6 -4.40 -10.00 -19.91
CA ILE A 6 -3.72 -9.76 -18.63
C ILE A 6 -4.40 -8.66 -17.80
N LYS A 7 -5.01 -7.65 -18.45
CA LYS A 7 -5.82 -6.64 -17.75
C LYS A 7 -7.06 -7.24 -17.09
N SER A 8 -7.77 -8.13 -17.78
CA SER A 8 -8.95 -8.79 -17.20
C SER A 8 -8.61 -9.66 -15.98
N LEU A 9 -7.35 -10.12 -15.90
CA LEU A 9 -6.81 -10.86 -14.76
C LEU A 9 -6.25 -9.95 -13.65
N GLY A 10 -6.41 -8.61 -13.76
CA GLY A 10 -5.97 -7.64 -12.76
C GLY A 10 -4.50 -7.24 -12.83
N TYR A 11 -3.81 -7.57 -13.93
CA TYR A 11 -2.47 -7.08 -14.24
C TYR A 11 -2.52 -5.79 -15.08
N CYS A 12 -1.43 -5.03 -15.12
CA CYS A 12 -1.41 -3.71 -15.76
C CYS A 12 -2.58 -2.83 -15.27
N ASN A 13 -2.87 -2.89 -13.99
CA ASN A 13 -4.07 -2.34 -13.39
C ASN A 13 -3.85 -0.88 -12.97
N TYR A 14 -3.51 -0.01 -13.94
CA TYR A 14 -3.37 1.43 -13.74
C TYR A 14 -4.57 2.19 -14.29
N GLY A 15 -4.83 3.35 -13.69
CA GLY A 15 -5.89 4.26 -14.08
C GLY A 15 -6.63 4.82 -12.88
N SER A 16 -7.89 5.20 -13.07
CA SER A 16 -8.72 5.68 -11.97
C SER A 16 -9.00 4.58 -10.94
N PHE A 17 -9.25 4.95 -9.70
CA PHE A 17 -9.60 4.01 -8.62
C PHE A 17 -10.90 3.21 -8.88
N ASP A 18 -11.77 3.73 -9.74
CA ASP A 18 -12.94 2.98 -10.24
C ASP A 18 -12.48 1.84 -11.15
N PHE A 19 -11.55 2.11 -12.08
CA PHE A 19 -11.03 1.11 -13.01
C PHE A 19 -10.16 0.07 -12.28
N THR A 20 -9.24 0.50 -11.41
CA THR A 20 -8.35 -0.43 -10.68
C THR A 20 -9.11 -1.32 -9.69
N GLY A 21 -10.35 -1.00 -9.40
CA GLY A 21 -11.22 -1.72 -8.48
C GLY A 21 -11.03 -1.34 -7.01
N GLU A 22 -10.08 -0.48 -6.69
CA GLU A 22 -9.75 -0.08 -5.33
C GLU A 22 -10.92 0.63 -4.63
N LYS A 23 -11.61 1.52 -5.34
CA LYS A 23 -12.80 2.19 -4.82
C LYS A 23 -13.90 1.20 -4.43
N ASN A 24 -14.14 0.18 -5.26
CA ASN A 24 -15.12 -0.86 -4.95
C ASN A 24 -14.64 -1.79 -3.83
N PHE A 25 -13.33 -2.05 -3.72
CA PHE A 25 -12.78 -2.75 -2.58
C PHE A 25 -13.03 -1.98 -1.27
N ILE A 26 -12.80 -0.65 -1.23
CA ILE A 26 -13.08 0.15 -0.04
C ILE A 26 -14.57 0.18 0.32
N LYS A 27 -15.46 0.24 -0.67
CA LYS A 27 -16.90 0.09 -0.42
C LYS A 27 -17.25 -1.28 0.19
N LYS A 28 -16.60 -2.37 -0.26
CA LYS A 28 -16.74 -3.69 0.36
C LYS A 28 -16.13 -3.76 1.74
N LEU A 29 -14.96 -3.14 1.95
CA LEU A 29 -14.31 -3.04 3.25
C LEU A 29 -15.24 -2.44 4.32
N ASN A 30 -16.10 -1.50 3.94
CA ASN A 30 -17.08 -0.89 4.86
C ASN A 30 -18.05 -1.91 5.47
N LYS A 31 -18.37 -3.01 4.79
CA LYS A 31 -19.20 -4.10 5.33
C LYS A 31 -18.58 -4.77 6.56
N PHE A 32 -17.24 -4.73 6.67
CA PHE A 32 -16.49 -5.26 7.81
C PHE A 32 -16.31 -4.25 8.95
N ASN A 33 -16.97 -3.06 8.84
CA ASN A 33 -16.97 -2.00 9.84
C ASN A 33 -15.55 -1.65 10.37
N PRO A 34 -14.61 -1.28 9.49
CA PRO A 34 -13.23 -0.98 9.90
C PRO A 34 -13.21 0.23 10.84
N LYS A 35 -12.40 0.14 11.91
CA LYS A 35 -12.28 1.21 12.91
C LYS A 35 -11.06 2.09 12.65
N LEU A 36 -9.94 1.46 12.29
CA LEU A 36 -8.70 2.15 11.97
C LEU A 36 -8.09 1.59 10.70
N CYS A 37 -7.73 2.47 9.78
CA CYS A 37 -7.01 2.17 8.54
C CYS A 37 -5.65 2.89 8.53
N LEU A 38 -4.62 2.21 8.06
CA LEU A 38 -3.32 2.82 7.76
C LEU A 38 -3.16 2.96 6.25
N ASP A 39 -2.65 4.12 5.81
CA ASP A 39 -2.30 4.41 4.43
C ASP A 39 -0.79 4.74 4.38
N ILE A 40 0.01 3.76 3.95
CA ILE A 40 1.48 3.85 3.91
C ILE A 40 1.92 4.12 2.47
N GLY A 41 2.52 5.29 2.24
CA GLY A 41 2.76 5.85 0.92
C GLY A 41 1.56 6.66 0.42
N ALA A 42 1.00 7.51 1.30
CA ALA A 42 -0.27 8.17 1.04
C ALA A 42 -0.23 9.24 -0.05
N ASN A 43 0.95 9.63 -0.50
CA ASN A 43 1.16 10.71 -1.47
C ASN A 43 0.35 11.97 -1.12
N VAL A 44 -0.46 12.49 -2.03
CA VAL A 44 -1.32 13.67 -1.79
C VAL A 44 -2.62 13.34 -1.05
N GLY A 45 -2.89 12.07 -0.74
CA GLY A 45 -3.96 11.62 0.15
C GLY A 45 -5.26 11.19 -0.53
N ILE A 46 -5.27 10.96 -1.84
CA ILE A 46 -6.49 10.58 -2.57
C ILE A 46 -7.06 9.26 -2.02
N TYR A 47 -6.19 8.26 -1.75
CA TYR A 47 -6.63 6.99 -1.17
C TYR A 47 -7.16 7.16 0.26
N SER A 48 -6.46 7.93 1.10
CA SER A 48 -6.92 8.29 2.44
C SER A 48 -8.30 8.96 2.42
N ASP A 49 -8.53 9.90 1.51
CA ASP A 49 -9.83 10.58 1.35
C ASP A 49 -10.93 9.62 0.95
N MET A 50 -10.62 8.68 0.06
CA MET A 50 -11.54 7.64 -0.37
C MET A 50 -11.94 6.72 0.80
N ILE A 51 -10.99 6.31 1.67
CA ILE A 51 -11.30 5.56 2.90
C ILE A 51 -12.26 6.37 3.79
N LEU A 52 -11.94 7.64 4.05
CA LEU A 52 -12.75 8.53 4.89
C LEU A 52 -14.15 8.75 4.34
N SER A 53 -14.31 8.79 3.02
CA SER A 53 -15.58 9.03 2.33
C SER A 53 -16.49 7.81 2.32
N TYR A 54 -15.92 6.60 2.17
CA TYR A 54 -16.71 5.36 2.02
C TYR A 54 -16.80 4.51 3.28
N THR A 55 -16.06 4.87 4.35
CA THR A 55 -16.09 4.16 5.63
C THR A 55 -16.27 5.12 6.80
N LYS A 56 -16.56 4.58 7.99
CA LYS A 56 -16.57 5.34 9.26
C LYS A 56 -15.25 5.25 10.01
N SER A 57 -14.20 4.69 9.41
CA SER A 57 -12.91 4.46 10.06
C SER A 57 -12.13 5.75 10.32
N ASN A 58 -11.24 5.69 11.31
CA ASN A 58 -10.14 6.63 11.42
C ASN A 58 -9.05 6.25 10.41
N VAL A 59 -8.29 7.23 9.93
CA VAL A 59 -7.17 7.00 9.00
C VAL A 59 -5.90 7.61 9.56
N ILE A 60 -4.81 6.84 9.52
CA ILE A 60 -3.46 7.31 9.80
C ILE A 60 -2.65 7.14 8.51
N ALA A 61 -2.15 8.24 7.96
CA ALA A 61 -1.40 8.27 6.72
C ALA A 61 0.09 8.57 6.96
N TYR A 62 0.96 7.90 6.22
CA TYR A 62 2.40 8.11 6.22
C TYR A 62 2.88 8.46 4.82
N GLU A 63 3.55 9.61 4.70
CA GLU A 63 4.09 10.10 3.42
C GLU A 63 5.46 10.76 3.63
N PRO A 64 6.55 10.20 3.08
CA PRO A 64 7.90 10.75 3.25
C PRO A 64 8.18 11.99 2.40
N ASN A 65 7.56 12.13 1.21
CA ASN A 65 7.77 13.28 0.35
C ASN A 65 7.18 14.54 0.99
N LYS A 66 8.04 15.49 1.38
CA LYS A 66 7.58 16.72 2.05
C LYS A 66 6.60 17.57 1.24
N PHE A 67 6.67 17.50 -0.11
CA PHE A 67 5.77 18.25 -0.98
C PHE A 67 4.39 17.61 -1.04
N SER A 68 4.32 16.30 -1.27
CA SER A 68 3.06 15.53 -1.19
C SER A 68 2.45 15.62 0.21
N PHE A 69 3.28 15.50 1.26
CA PHE A 69 2.84 15.62 2.64
C PHE A 69 2.22 16.99 2.96
N LYS A 70 2.73 18.08 2.37
CA LYS A 70 2.13 19.42 2.53
C LYS A 70 0.68 19.45 2.01
N ILE A 71 0.41 18.77 0.89
CA ILE A 71 -0.94 18.64 0.32
C ILE A 71 -1.77 17.70 1.18
N LEU A 72 -1.22 16.53 1.55
CA LEU A 72 -1.86 15.54 2.41
C LEU A 72 -2.37 16.15 3.73
N LYS A 73 -1.58 17.04 4.36
CA LYS A 73 -1.99 17.77 5.58
C LYS A 73 -3.24 18.62 5.39
N ASN A 74 -3.45 19.13 4.17
CA ASN A 74 -4.58 19.98 3.83
C ASN A 74 -5.77 19.16 3.30
N LEU A 75 -5.72 17.82 3.45
CA LEU A 75 -6.80 16.95 3.00
C LEU A 75 -8.14 17.44 3.55
N LYS A 76 -8.99 17.96 2.65
CA LYS A 76 -10.30 18.46 2.95
C LYS A 76 -11.30 17.31 3.00
N SER A 77 -11.18 16.47 4.01
CA SER A 77 -12.25 15.54 4.36
C SER A 77 -13.26 16.23 5.27
N ASN A 78 -14.54 15.99 5.05
CA ASN A 78 -15.62 16.43 5.95
C ASN A 78 -15.46 15.87 7.37
N ASN A 79 -14.48 15.00 7.57
CA ASN A 79 -14.19 14.29 8.81
C ASN A 79 -12.73 14.49 9.30
N LYS A 80 -12.23 15.72 9.35
CA LYS A 80 -10.86 16.05 9.83
C LYS A 80 -10.50 15.43 11.19
N LYS A 81 -11.48 15.20 12.06
CA LYS A 81 -11.27 14.54 13.37
C LYS A 81 -10.84 13.08 13.27
N ARG A 82 -11.13 12.43 12.13
CA ARG A 82 -10.80 11.01 11.87
C ARG A 82 -9.49 10.82 11.09
N PHE A 83 -8.77 11.90 10.76
CA PHE A 83 -7.57 11.86 9.93
C PHE A 83 -6.33 12.34 10.68
N LYS A 84 -5.25 11.54 10.62
CA LYS A 84 -3.90 11.92 11.08
C LYS A 84 -2.88 11.59 10.00
N CYS A 85 -1.86 12.43 9.83
CA CYS A 85 -0.79 12.14 8.89
C CYS A 85 0.59 12.50 9.45
N PHE A 86 1.62 11.79 8.97
CA PHE A 86 3.00 11.92 9.42
C PHE A 86 3.96 11.98 8.23
N ASN A 87 4.89 12.95 8.23
CA ASN A 87 5.96 13.04 7.25
C ASN A 87 7.07 12.04 7.61
N LEU A 88 6.87 10.79 7.24
CA LEU A 88 7.70 9.67 7.64
C LEU A 88 7.58 8.53 6.61
N ALA A 89 8.69 7.89 6.28
CA ALA A 89 8.70 6.63 5.56
C ALA A 89 8.61 5.46 6.55
N ILE A 90 7.72 4.51 6.28
CA ILE A 90 7.69 3.24 7.02
C ILE A 90 8.67 2.27 6.35
N SER A 91 9.48 1.58 7.16
CA SER A 91 10.57 0.70 6.71
C SER A 91 10.88 -0.34 7.79
N ASN A 92 11.81 -1.23 7.52
CA ASN A 92 12.43 -2.12 8.53
C ASN A 92 13.59 -1.46 9.31
N LYS A 93 13.96 -0.23 8.95
CA LYS A 93 15.10 0.52 9.51
C LYS A 93 14.65 1.83 10.15
N ASN A 94 15.38 2.25 11.19
CA ASN A 94 15.13 3.51 11.89
C ASN A 94 16.32 4.43 11.66
N LYS A 95 16.33 5.19 10.57
CA LYS A 95 17.44 6.05 10.15
C LYS A 95 16.99 7.21 9.28
N ILE A 96 17.92 8.09 8.95
CA ILE A 96 17.77 9.02 7.83
C ILE A 96 18.12 8.28 6.55
N GLY A 97 17.29 8.44 5.52
CA GLY A 97 17.49 7.87 4.18
C GLY A 97 17.25 8.91 3.10
N SER A 98 17.16 8.44 1.88
CA SER A 98 16.90 9.28 0.70
C SER A 98 15.63 8.84 0.00
N LEU A 99 14.89 9.80 -0.53
CA LEU A 99 13.78 9.60 -1.46
C LEU A 99 14.19 10.19 -2.80
N PHE A 100 13.98 9.42 -3.87
CA PHE A 100 14.22 9.84 -5.24
C PHE A 100 12.87 10.16 -5.89
N TYR A 101 12.78 11.26 -6.66
CA TYR A 101 11.53 11.72 -7.25
C TYR A 101 11.76 12.51 -8.54
N SER A 102 10.79 12.51 -9.43
CA SER A 102 10.83 13.24 -10.71
C SER A 102 10.30 14.67 -10.57
N SER A 103 9.10 14.80 -10.03
CA SER A 103 8.42 16.08 -9.75
C SER A 103 8.05 16.17 -8.27
N LYS A 104 7.69 17.37 -7.80
CA LYS A 104 7.42 17.63 -6.37
C LYS A 104 6.39 16.66 -5.76
N THR A 105 5.38 16.27 -6.52
CA THR A 105 4.30 15.38 -6.08
C THR A 105 4.24 14.08 -6.88
N SER A 106 5.41 13.59 -7.34
CA SER A 106 5.50 12.38 -8.14
C SER A 106 4.89 11.18 -7.42
N GLU A 107 3.97 10.49 -8.10
CA GLU A 107 3.43 9.21 -7.65
C GLU A 107 4.51 8.11 -7.66
N LEU A 108 5.51 8.22 -8.54
CA LEU A 108 6.61 7.28 -8.71
C LEU A 108 7.82 7.60 -7.81
N ALA A 109 7.64 8.38 -6.73
CA ALA A 109 8.71 8.66 -5.80
C ALA A 109 9.08 7.41 -5.00
N SER A 110 10.36 7.00 -5.02
CA SER A 110 10.83 5.75 -4.43
C SER A 110 12.06 5.95 -3.54
N ILE A 111 12.20 5.09 -2.53
CA ILE A 111 13.41 4.97 -1.73
C ILE A 111 14.51 4.19 -2.50
N MET A 112 14.13 3.47 -3.54
CA MET A 112 15.06 2.73 -4.37
C MET A 112 15.94 3.65 -5.21
N GLU A 113 17.22 3.38 -5.25
CA GLU A 113 18.15 3.90 -6.26
C GLU A 113 18.00 3.11 -7.57
N ASN A 114 18.45 3.70 -8.68
CA ASN A 114 18.48 3.05 -10.01
C ASN A 114 17.11 2.61 -10.55
N THR A 115 16.06 3.37 -10.25
CA THR A 115 14.73 3.17 -10.83
C THR A 115 14.68 3.50 -12.33
N ASP A 116 15.74 4.13 -12.87
CA ASP A 116 15.95 4.40 -14.30
C ASP A 116 15.99 3.14 -15.17
N LYS A 117 16.32 1.97 -14.59
CA LYS A 117 16.26 0.67 -15.25
C LYS A 117 14.83 0.22 -15.59
N ILE A 118 13.83 0.78 -14.94
CA ILE A 118 12.42 0.50 -15.19
C ILE A 118 11.92 1.42 -16.31
N LYS A 119 11.41 0.85 -17.38
CA LYS A 119 11.02 1.61 -18.59
C LYS A 119 10.05 2.75 -18.34
N PHE A 120 9.06 2.56 -17.45
CA PHE A 120 8.06 3.58 -17.14
C PHE A 120 8.56 4.66 -16.15
N THR A 121 9.66 4.39 -15.42
CA THR A 121 10.30 5.39 -14.55
C THR A 121 11.49 6.08 -15.20
N ARG A 122 11.78 5.77 -16.45
CA ARG A 122 12.96 6.23 -17.18
C ARG A 122 13.06 7.75 -17.17
N GLY A 123 14.11 8.27 -16.55
CA GLY A 123 14.31 9.71 -16.34
C GLY A 123 13.45 10.33 -15.21
N ALA A 124 12.64 9.51 -14.51
CA ALA A 124 11.69 10.00 -13.53
C ALA A 124 12.33 10.52 -12.25
N ASN A 125 13.31 9.84 -11.68
CA ASN A 125 13.79 10.14 -10.33
C ASN A 125 15.15 10.85 -10.32
N LYS A 126 15.23 12.03 -10.95
CA LYS A 126 16.46 12.86 -11.00
C LYS A 126 16.74 13.67 -9.73
N ASN A 127 15.72 13.88 -8.90
CA ASN A 127 15.85 14.67 -7.68
C ASN A 127 15.98 13.74 -6.46
N LYS A 128 16.63 14.22 -5.42
CA LYS A 128 16.86 13.50 -4.16
C LYS A 128 16.53 14.38 -2.97
N MET A 129 15.86 13.81 -1.96
CA MET A 129 15.68 14.50 -0.68
C MET A 129 15.95 13.57 0.50
N LYS A 130 16.41 14.14 1.61
CA LYS A 130 16.53 13.41 2.88
C LYS A 130 15.17 13.18 3.49
N ILE A 131 14.93 11.96 3.97
CA ILE A 131 13.70 11.54 4.66
C ILE A 131 14.01 10.81 5.95
N LYS A 132 13.05 10.80 6.88
CA LYS A 132 13.11 9.97 8.09
C LYS A 132 12.45 8.61 7.79
N LEU A 133 13.10 7.52 8.22
CA LEU A 133 12.55 6.17 8.18
C LEU A 133 12.32 5.66 9.60
N SER A 134 11.23 4.94 9.81
CA SER A 134 10.96 4.23 11.07
C SER A 134 10.17 2.95 10.80
N SER A 135 10.36 1.94 11.64
CA SER A 135 9.49 0.77 11.61
C SER A 135 8.15 1.07 12.25
N LEU A 136 7.09 0.49 11.68
CA LEU A 136 5.74 0.61 12.23
C LEU A 136 5.69 -0.05 13.63
N ASP A 137 6.45 -1.11 13.84
CA ASP A 137 6.58 -1.78 15.14
C ASP A 137 7.12 -0.85 16.22
N LYS A 138 8.13 -0.01 15.90
CA LYS A 138 8.67 0.99 16.85
C LYS A 138 7.62 2.03 17.22
N ILE A 139 6.85 2.50 16.23
CA ILE A 139 5.77 3.47 16.43
C ILE A 139 4.65 2.85 17.27
N TYR A 140 4.26 1.61 16.96
CA TYR A 140 3.25 0.84 17.66
C TYR A 140 3.61 0.62 19.13
N ILE A 141 4.84 0.18 19.43
CA ILE A 141 5.30 -0.06 20.80
C ILE A 141 5.18 1.20 21.65
N LYS A 142 5.49 2.38 21.09
CA LYS A 142 5.40 3.67 21.77
C LYS A 142 3.96 4.16 21.95
N ASN A 143 3.03 3.74 21.12
CA ASN A 143 1.67 4.28 21.05
C ASN A 143 0.62 3.19 20.85
N LYS A 144 0.68 2.08 21.60
CA LYS A 144 -0.24 0.92 21.42
C LYS A 144 -1.72 1.31 21.37
N LYS A 145 -2.13 2.27 22.25
CA LYS A 145 -3.51 2.74 22.32
C LYS A 145 -4.02 3.31 20.97
N LEU A 146 -3.14 3.98 20.21
CA LEU A 146 -3.48 4.60 18.93
C LEU A 146 -3.86 3.55 17.87
N PHE A 147 -3.30 2.35 17.95
CA PHE A 147 -3.45 1.28 16.95
C PHE A 147 -4.42 0.16 17.37
N ARG A 148 -5.01 0.23 18.57
CA ARG A 148 -5.78 -0.88 19.18
C ARG A 148 -6.84 -1.48 18.23
N GLU A 149 -7.43 -0.68 17.38
CA GLU A 149 -8.54 -1.07 16.49
C GLU A 149 -8.11 -1.11 15.02
N LEU A 150 -6.86 -1.52 14.76
CA LEU A 150 -6.33 -1.60 13.39
C LEU A 150 -6.98 -2.74 12.60
N ASP A 151 -7.70 -2.39 11.55
CA ASP A 151 -8.44 -3.33 10.70
C ASP A 151 -7.89 -3.43 9.27
N PHE A 152 -7.27 -2.36 8.75
CA PHE A 152 -6.80 -2.30 7.37
C PHE A 152 -5.45 -1.58 7.26
N ILE A 153 -4.56 -2.12 6.42
CA ILE A 153 -3.29 -1.49 6.05
C ILE A 153 -3.18 -1.47 4.53
N LYS A 154 -3.04 -0.28 3.93
CA LYS A 154 -2.56 -0.12 2.54
C LYS A 154 -1.06 0.12 2.56
N ILE A 155 -0.34 -0.56 1.68
CA ILE A 155 1.10 -0.40 1.46
C ILE A 155 1.33 -0.17 -0.03
N ASP A 156 1.77 1.04 -0.37
CA ASP A 156 2.06 1.47 -1.72
C ASP A 156 3.24 2.45 -1.65
N THR A 157 4.43 1.92 -1.79
CA THR A 157 5.69 2.60 -1.47
C THR A 157 6.72 2.52 -2.59
N GLU A 158 6.22 2.16 -3.80
CA GLU A 158 7.00 2.14 -5.04
C GLU A 158 8.30 1.34 -4.89
N GLY A 159 8.13 0.07 -4.50
CA GLY A 159 9.20 -0.92 -4.37
C GLY A 159 9.79 -1.07 -2.97
N HIS A 160 9.16 -0.51 -1.93
CA HIS A 160 9.63 -0.66 -0.53
C HIS A 160 8.65 -1.45 0.36
N GLU A 161 7.70 -2.16 -0.25
CA GLU A 161 6.58 -2.85 0.42
C GLU A 161 7.07 -3.97 1.34
N LEU A 162 8.08 -4.75 0.90
CA LEU A 162 8.62 -5.85 1.70
C LEU A 162 9.28 -5.32 2.98
N GLU A 163 10.03 -4.22 2.91
CA GLU A 163 10.65 -3.60 4.07
C GLU A 163 9.60 -3.00 5.02
N VAL A 164 8.49 -2.51 4.49
CA VAL A 164 7.35 -2.09 5.31
C VAL A 164 6.79 -3.27 6.09
N LEU A 165 6.54 -4.42 5.45
CA LEU A 165 6.10 -5.65 6.13
C LEU A 165 7.11 -6.15 7.17
N GLN A 166 8.40 -6.11 6.82
CA GLN A 166 9.49 -6.49 7.75
C GLN A 166 9.49 -5.62 9.00
N GLY A 167 9.22 -4.32 8.86
CA GLY A 167 9.12 -3.37 9.96
C GLY A 167 7.77 -3.35 10.68
N SER A 168 6.83 -4.21 10.27
CA SER A 168 5.45 -4.27 10.78
C SER A 168 5.07 -5.63 11.36
N LYS A 169 6.05 -6.52 11.55
CA LYS A 169 5.82 -7.91 12.00
C LYS A 169 5.05 -7.98 13.31
N LYS A 170 5.46 -7.17 14.30
CA LYS A 170 4.87 -7.18 15.62
C LYS A 170 3.44 -6.65 15.59
N ILE A 171 3.19 -5.51 14.99
CA ILE A 171 1.86 -4.92 14.92
C ILE A 171 0.89 -5.82 14.16
N ILE A 172 1.31 -6.43 13.04
CA ILE A 172 0.48 -7.38 12.27
C ILE A 172 0.15 -8.62 13.11
N ARG A 173 1.14 -9.20 13.81
CA ARG A 173 0.95 -10.36 14.69
C ARG A 173 0.02 -10.07 15.86
N ASP A 174 0.21 -8.93 16.53
CA ASP A 174 -0.49 -8.58 17.76
C ASP A 174 -1.95 -8.12 17.49
N LEU A 175 -2.18 -7.38 16.39
CA LEU A 175 -3.49 -6.78 16.07
C LEU A 175 -4.27 -7.51 14.99
N LYS A 176 -3.60 -8.32 14.16
CA LYS A 176 -4.22 -9.18 13.13
C LYS A 176 -5.23 -8.39 12.27
N PRO A 177 -4.82 -7.32 11.57
CA PRO A 177 -5.75 -6.53 10.77
C PRO A 177 -6.55 -7.42 9.81
N LYS A 178 -7.79 -7.08 9.53
CA LYS A 178 -8.69 -7.85 8.67
C LYS A 178 -8.15 -7.97 7.24
N PHE A 179 -7.60 -6.85 6.73
CA PHE A 179 -7.09 -6.78 5.37
C PHE A 179 -5.76 -6.03 5.33
N ILE A 180 -4.89 -6.46 4.40
CA ILE A 180 -3.67 -5.74 4.03
C ILE A 180 -3.64 -5.67 2.51
N GLN A 181 -3.61 -4.47 1.94
CA GLN A 181 -3.45 -4.25 0.51
C GLN A 181 -1.99 -3.90 0.22
N ILE A 182 -1.43 -4.52 -0.80
CA ILE A 182 -0.04 -4.29 -1.24
C ILE A 182 -0.04 -4.08 -2.75
N GLU A 183 0.64 -3.03 -3.21
CA GLU A 183 0.94 -2.90 -4.62
C GLU A 183 2.11 -3.82 -5.00
N PHE A 184 1.92 -4.61 -6.06
CA PHE A 184 2.95 -5.48 -6.63
C PHE A 184 3.18 -5.10 -8.09
N ASN A 185 4.43 -4.78 -8.44
CA ASN A 185 4.75 -4.25 -9.76
C ASN A 185 6.19 -4.59 -10.19
N THR A 186 6.72 -3.92 -11.20
CA THR A 186 8.07 -4.16 -11.77
C THR A 186 9.22 -3.81 -10.79
N TYR A 187 8.99 -3.01 -9.75
CA TYR A 187 10.01 -2.75 -8.73
C TYR A 187 10.44 -4.03 -8.01
N GLN A 188 9.51 -4.96 -7.79
CA GLN A 188 9.79 -6.24 -7.14
C GLN A 188 10.72 -7.12 -7.98
N LEU A 189 10.62 -7.04 -9.32
CA LEU A 189 11.56 -7.74 -10.22
C LEU A 189 13.01 -7.27 -9.99
N ILE A 190 13.24 -5.97 -9.87
CA ILE A 190 14.58 -5.41 -9.64
C ILE A 190 15.11 -5.82 -8.26
N LYS A 191 14.22 -5.96 -7.28
CA LYS A 191 14.57 -6.35 -5.91
C LYS A 191 14.66 -7.86 -5.72
N ASN A 192 14.45 -8.66 -6.76
CA ASN A 192 14.33 -10.12 -6.67
C ASN A 192 13.34 -10.56 -5.58
N THR A 193 12.20 -9.86 -5.49
CA THR A 193 11.16 -10.10 -4.48
C THR A 193 9.94 -10.69 -5.17
N THR A 194 9.44 -11.80 -4.67
CA THR A 194 8.26 -12.50 -5.18
C THR A 194 7.09 -12.41 -4.20
N LEU A 195 5.90 -12.84 -4.63
CA LEU A 195 4.75 -12.93 -3.73
C LEU A 195 4.97 -13.91 -2.56
N ILE A 196 5.84 -14.93 -2.74
CA ILE A 196 6.24 -15.86 -1.67
C ILE A 196 6.93 -15.12 -0.52
N ASP A 197 7.71 -14.07 -0.83
CA ASP A 197 8.39 -13.29 0.19
C ASP A 197 7.41 -12.52 1.08
N TYR A 198 6.31 -12.03 0.52
CA TYR A 198 5.22 -11.42 1.30
C TYR A 198 4.47 -12.44 2.14
N GLN A 199 4.21 -13.65 1.59
CA GLN A 199 3.54 -14.72 2.31
C GLN A 199 4.28 -15.12 3.60
N LYS A 200 5.61 -15.06 3.63
CA LYS A 200 6.41 -15.34 4.84
C LYS A 200 5.99 -14.50 6.05
N TYR A 201 5.51 -13.27 5.81
CA TYR A 201 5.04 -12.35 6.85
C TYR A 201 3.52 -12.41 7.07
N LEU A 202 2.77 -12.95 6.10
CA LEU A 202 1.30 -12.94 6.06
C LEU A 202 0.70 -14.36 6.01
N LYS A 203 1.30 -15.31 6.77
CA LYS A 203 0.91 -16.74 6.79
C LYS A 203 -0.57 -16.99 7.15
N ASN A 204 -1.17 -16.08 7.93
CA ASN A 204 -2.56 -16.17 8.38
C ASN A 204 -3.54 -15.46 7.44
N TYR A 205 -3.10 -15.14 6.21
CA TYR A 205 -3.89 -14.45 5.20
C TYR A 205 -3.97 -15.27 3.92
N ASN A 206 -5.13 -15.23 3.28
CA ASN A 206 -5.31 -15.64 1.90
C ASN A 206 -5.04 -14.43 1.00
N ALA A 207 -4.38 -14.62 -0.13
CA ALA A 207 -4.08 -13.55 -1.07
C ALA A 207 -5.02 -13.58 -2.27
N PHE A 208 -5.44 -12.40 -2.70
CA PHE A 208 -6.33 -12.20 -3.83
C PHE A 208 -5.83 -11.03 -4.68
N ARG A 209 -5.90 -11.18 -6.00
CA ARG A 209 -5.64 -10.07 -6.92
C ARG A 209 -6.93 -9.31 -7.18
N LEU A 210 -6.87 -7.99 -7.03
CA LEU A 210 -8.00 -7.11 -7.31
C LEU A 210 -8.21 -6.99 -8.81
N LEU A 211 -9.41 -7.32 -9.28
CA LEU A 211 -9.77 -7.22 -10.68
C LEU A 211 -10.24 -5.82 -11.05
N PRO A 212 -10.16 -5.43 -12.32
CA PRO A 212 -10.75 -4.20 -12.81
C PRO A 212 -12.20 -4.06 -12.35
N PHE A 213 -12.55 -2.83 -11.98
CA PHE A 213 -13.85 -2.47 -11.39
C PHE A 213 -14.17 -3.14 -10.04
N GLY A 214 -13.27 -3.97 -9.47
CA GLY A 214 -13.36 -4.55 -8.13
C GLY A 214 -14.63 -5.37 -7.83
N LYS A 215 -15.32 -5.86 -8.87
CA LYS A 215 -16.51 -6.70 -8.69
C LYS A 215 -16.14 -8.04 -8.07
N LYS A 216 -14.98 -8.59 -8.45
CA LYS A 216 -14.42 -9.85 -7.95
C LYS A 216 -12.95 -9.69 -7.61
N MET A 217 -12.43 -10.62 -6.83
CA MET A 217 -11.01 -10.80 -6.55
C MET A 217 -10.61 -12.21 -6.97
N LEU A 218 -9.45 -12.37 -7.62
CA LEU A 218 -8.91 -13.67 -8.00
C LEU A 218 -8.04 -14.23 -6.89
N PRO A 219 -8.28 -15.44 -6.37
CA PRO A 219 -7.35 -16.10 -5.46
C PRO A 219 -5.98 -16.24 -6.09
N ILE A 220 -4.94 -16.03 -5.32
CA ILE A 220 -3.54 -16.16 -5.72
C ILE A 220 -2.97 -17.45 -5.16
N ASN A 221 -2.33 -18.23 -6.03
CA ASN A 221 -1.46 -19.32 -5.63
C ASN A 221 0.00 -18.86 -5.79
N PHE A 222 0.69 -18.68 -4.68
CA PHE A 222 2.07 -18.15 -4.64
C PHE A 222 3.09 -18.99 -5.43
N TYR A 223 2.78 -20.26 -5.70
CA TYR A 223 3.65 -21.20 -6.42
C TYR A 223 3.32 -21.33 -7.91
N LYS A 224 2.30 -20.64 -8.40
CA LYS A 224 1.97 -20.60 -9.83
C LYS A 224 2.69 -19.45 -10.53
N PRO A 225 3.43 -19.70 -11.64
CA PRO A 225 4.10 -18.63 -12.39
C PRO A 225 3.14 -17.55 -12.87
N GLU A 226 1.92 -17.91 -13.26
CA GLU A 226 0.88 -17.00 -13.74
C GLU A 226 0.44 -16.01 -12.68
N ASP A 227 0.62 -16.34 -11.40
CA ASP A 227 0.30 -15.46 -10.29
C ASP A 227 1.46 -14.55 -9.87
N ASN A 228 2.69 -14.82 -10.36
CA ASN A 228 3.91 -14.07 -10.06
C ASN A 228 4.36 -13.17 -11.22
N ILE A 229 3.44 -12.57 -11.96
CA ILE A 229 3.76 -11.65 -13.06
C ILE A 229 4.05 -10.27 -12.50
N PHE A 230 5.24 -9.72 -12.80
CA PHE A 230 5.73 -8.43 -12.32
C PHE A 230 5.11 -7.22 -13.06
N HIS A 231 3.82 -7.29 -13.34
CA HIS A 231 3.01 -6.16 -13.79
C HIS A 231 2.23 -5.59 -12.62
N LEU A 232 2.01 -4.28 -12.66
CA LEU A 232 1.27 -3.57 -11.63
C LEU A 232 -0.07 -4.26 -11.34
N SER A 233 -0.26 -4.65 -10.09
CA SER A 233 -1.46 -5.27 -9.58
C SER A 233 -1.65 -4.93 -8.09
N ASN A 234 -2.88 -4.79 -7.66
CA ASN A 234 -3.23 -4.63 -6.25
C ASN A 234 -3.56 -5.99 -5.63
N ILE A 235 -2.80 -6.40 -4.63
CA ILE A 235 -2.97 -7.67 -3.93
C ILE A 235 -3.63 -7.41 -2.58
N ILE A 236 -4.74 -8.07 -2.33
CA ILE A 236 -5.48 -8.03 -1.07
C ILE A 236 -5.17 -9.29 -0.28
N PHE A 237 -4.53 -9.13 0.85
CA PHE A 237 -4.36 -10.18 1.85
C PHE A 237 -5.52 -10.09 2.83
N ALA A 238 -6.43 -11.05 2.79
CA ALA A 238 -7.57 -11.16 3.70
C ALA A 238 -7.28 -12.21 4.76
N ARG A 239 -7.52 -11.89 6.03
CA ARG A 239 -7.33 -12.82 7.14
C ARG A 239 -8.18 -14.08 6.93
N LYS A 240 -7.61 -15.26 7.18
CA LYS A 240 -8.19 -16.58 6.81
C LYS A 240 -9.54 -16.90 7.44
N ASP A 241 -9.85 -16.27 8.58
CA ASP A 241 -11.12 -16.46 9.29
C ASP A 241 -12.27 -15.56 8.77
N LEU A 242 -12.00 -14.72 7.77
CA LEU A 242 -13.02 -13.84 7.20
C LEU A 242 -13.75 -14.54 6.05
N ASP A 243 -15.08 -14.46 6.07
CA ASP A 243 -15.89 -14.70 4.90
C ASP A 243 -15.86 -13.47 4.00
N ILE A 244 -15.27 -13.60 2.83
CA ILE A 244 -15.11 -12.55 1.82
C ILE A 244 -15.90 -12.81 0.54
N SER A 245 -16.80 -13.81 0.55
CA SER A 245 -17.66 -14.16 -0.58
C SER A 245 -18.62 -13.02 -1.00
#